data_d4eadc11eaed04c381f39c843e13f435
#
_entry.id   d4eadc11eaed04c381f39c843e13f435
#
_cell.length_a   1.000
_cell.length_b   1.000
_cell.length_c   1.000
_cell.angle_alpha   90.00
_cell.angle_beta   90.00
_cell.angle_gamma   90.00
#
_symmetry.space_group_name_H-M   'P 1'
#
loop_
_entity.id
_entity.type
_entity.pdbx_description
1 polymer ?
#
loop_
_entity_poly.entity_id
_entity_poly.type
_entity_poly.pdbx_seq_one_letter_code
_entity_poly.pdbx_strand_id
1 'polypeptide(L)'
;GHPPTTSTSTPNPTHTRPVTSNFTMHTAQWGVYGRNFQVKDLDTQGTAAKLTHINYAFGNVGADGMCFTGNVPGEADAWADYVRPLDAAGSVDGVADTAEQPLAGNFNQLRELKAKHPGLRVLISLGGWSWSTHFSDAARTPAPRKALVASCLDLYIKGNLPLDGTRGGAGAAAGLFDGIDLDWEWPGSEGDTDTVYRPEDKRNFTALVREFRTQLDAYGRSLKKRKHYELTAFVPAAAAKIDAGFEVPRIMRDLDFVTLQGYDFHVSGEKTTAQQSALYARDDFSVDRTVRDWLRRGAPARKLVVGIPFYGQGWTGVTGGGDGLGQPAGAPAPATWAAGYEDYKALKKLADSGTYTLHRDRRNGHAWLFDGTTLWTYDDPQVLRTKSAYIRRLGLGGAMFWSLDGDTPDGELMTAVDRGLKGR
;
A
#
# COMPACT_ATOMS: atom_id res chain seq x y z
N GLY A 1 -27.86 53.32 -4.03
CA GLY A 1 -27.75 52.04 -3.38
C GLY A 1 -27.82 50.91 -4.40
N HIS A 2 -26.69 50.30 -4.73
CA HIS A 2 -26.66 49.07 -5.55
C HIS A 2 -26.83 47.86 -4.63
N PRO A 3 -27.61 46.83 -5.01
CA PRO A 3 -27.71 45.61 -4.22
C PRO A 3 -26.43 44.79 -4.36
N PRO A 4 -26.04 44.05 -3.33
CA PRO A 4 -24.83 43.22 -3.41
C PRO A 4 -25.03 42.04 -4.35
N THR A 5 -24.12 41.90 -5.27
CA THR A 5 -24.04 40.69 -6.12
C THR A 5 -23.64 39.50 -5.26
N THR A 6 -24.56 38.60 -5.04
CA THR A 6 -24.26 37.29 -4.47
C THR A 6 -23.50 36.48 -5.53
N SER A 7 -22.21 36.33 -5.33
CA SER A 7 -21.44 35.33 -6.10
C SER A 7 -21.85 33.96 -5.62
N THR A 8 -22.63 33.28 -6.40
CA THR A 8 -22.83 31.81 -6.26
C THR A 8 -21.56 31.15 -6.70
N SER A 9 -20.72 30.75 -5.74
CA SER A 9 -19.63 29.82 -6.02
C SER A 9 -20.26 28.50 -6.43
N THR A 10 -20.12 28.15 -7.71
CA THR A 10 -20.39 26.79 -8.18
C THR A 10 -19.52 25.85 -7.35
N PRO A 11 -20.08 24.76 -6.81
CA PRO A 11 -19.24 23.76 -6.14
C PRO A 11 -18.23 23.23 -7.15
N ASN A 12 -16.96 23.32 -6.78
CA ASN A 12 -15.87 22.71 -7.54
C ASN A 12 -16.19 21.25 -7.79
N PRO A 13 -15.98 20.72 -9.01
CA PRO A 13 -16.29 19.33 -9.31
C PRO A 13 -15.53 18.45 -8.32
N THR A 14 -16.27 17.61 -7.66
CA THR A 14 -15.91 16.62 -6.68
C THR A 14 -14.45 16.17 -6.79
N HIS A 15 -13.61 16.62 -5.84
CA HIS A 15 -12.33 15.96 -5.61
C HIS A 15 -12.63 14.51 -5.27
N THR A 16 -12.48 13.60 -6.25
CA THR A 16 -12.52 12.17 -5.98
C THR A 16 -11.43 11.86 -4.98
N ARG A 17 -11.83 11.35 -3.80
CA ARG A 17 -10.87 10.92 -2.79
C ARG A 17 -9.97 9.84 -3.38
N PRO A 18 -8.64 9.90 -3.16
CA PRO A 18 -7.75 8.90 -3.71
C PRO A 18 -8.11 7.52 -3.19
N VAL A 19 -8.20 6.55 -4.11
CA VAL A 19 -8.27 5.13 -3.80
C VAL A 19 -6.94 4.55 -4.21
N THR A 20 -6.13 4.20 -3.21
CA THR A 20 -4.77 3.75 -3.40
C THR A 20 -4.66 2.27 -3.08
N SER A 21 -3.88 1.54 -3.86
CA SER A 21 -3.61 0.14 -3.61
C SER A 21 -2.15 -0.20 -3.80
N ASN A 22 -1.62 -1.05 -2.90
CA ASN A 22 -0.34 -1.68 -3.09
C ASN A 22 -0.52 -2.95 -3.91
N PHE A 23 0.10 -2.99 -5.09
CA PHE A 23 0.21 -4.19 -5.91
C PHE A 23 1.50 -4.89 -5.53
N THR A 24 1.38 -6.00 -4.77
CA THR A 24 2.53 -6.70 -4.21
C THR A 24 3.13 -7.66 -5.21
N MET A 25 4.29 -7.30 -5.75
CA MET A 25 5.14 -8.19 -6.55
C MET A 25 6.44 -8.55 -5.83
N HIS A 26 6.53 -8.15 -4.58
CA HIS A 26 7.74 -8.18 -3.77
C HIS A 26 8.38 -9.55 -3.63
N THR A 27 7.59 -10.53 -3.29
CA THR A 27 8.10 -11.88 -3.26
C THR A 27 7.84 -12.47 -4.63
N ALA A 28 8.88 -12.59 -5.42
CA ALA A 28 8.83 -13.16 -6.77
C ALA A 28 8.03 -14.46 -6.83
N GLN A 29 7.96 -15.18 -5.73
CA GLN A 29 7.24 -16.44 -5.57
C GLN A 29 5.72 -16.25 -5.41
N TRP A 30 5.21 -15.04 -5.08
CA TRP A 30 3.84 -14.85 -4.63
C TRP A 30 2.92 -14.22 -5.68
N GLY A 31 3.35 -13.16 -6.37
CA GLY A 31 2.53 -12.49 -7.36
C GLY A 31 2.38 -13.28 -8.65
N VAL A 32 3.26 -13.03 -9.62
CA VAL A 32 3.22 -13.66 -10.95
C VAL A 32 3.60 -15.13 -10.95
N TYR A 33 4.26 -15.64 -9.92
CA TYR A 33 4.67 -17.04 -9.81
C TYR A 33 3.60 -17.90 -9.13
N GLY A 34 3.65 -18.01 -7.80
CA GLY A 34 2.79 -18.91 -7.06
C GLY A 34 1.32 -18.54 -7.11
N ARG A 35 0.98 -17.26 -6.97
CA ARG A 35 -0.41 -16.78 -6.99
C ARG A 35 -0.97 -16.61 -8.39
N ASN A 36 -0.11 -16.57 -9.41
CA ASN A 36 -0.48 -16.31 -10.80
C ASN A 36 -1.38 -15.08 -10.98
N PHE A 37 -1.14 -14.05 -10.17
CA PHE A 37 -1.85 -12.79 -10.25
C PHE A 37 -1.06 -11.83 -11.15
N GLN A 38 -1.69 -11.38 -12.23
CA GLN A 38 -1.07 -10.54 -13.24
C GLN A 38 -1.65 -9.12 -13.20
N VAL A 39 -0.91 -8.15 -13.71
CA VAL A 39 -1.41 -6.78 -13.85
C VAL A 39 -2.70 -6.74 -14.67
N LYS A 40 -2.82 -7.59 -15.69
CA LYS A 40 -4.04 -7.73 -16.51
C LYS A 40 -5.29 -8.02 -15.65
N ASP A 41 -5.15 -8.75 -14.55
CA ASP A 41 -6.28 -9.08 -13.68
C ASP A 41 -6.92 -7.83 -13.08
N LEU A 42 -6.16 -6.77 -12.85
CA LEU A 42 -6.68 -5.49 -12.39
C LEU A 42 -7.65 -4.85 -13.39
N ASP A 43 -7.40 -5.05 -14.67
CA ASP A 43 -8.27 -4.57 -15.74
C ASP A 43 -9.52 -5.47 -15.88
N THR A 44 -9.33 -6.78 -15.93
CA THR A 44 -10.44 -7.73 -16.12
C THR A 44 -11.39 -7.79 -14.93
N GLN A 45 -10.90 -7.53 -13.70
CA GLN A 45 -11.74 -7.42 -12.51
C GLN A 45 -12.55 -6.12 -12.46
N GLY A 46 -12.26 -5.15 -13.32
CA GLY A 46 -12.83 -3.81 -13.23
C GLY A 46 -12.20 -2.94 -12.14
N THR A 47 -11.16 -3.41 -11.46
CA THR A 47 -10.52 -2.71 -10.35
C THR A 47 -9.78 -1.47 -10.82
N ALA A 48 -9.02 -1.54 -11.91
CA ALA A 48 -8.25 -0.42 -12.43
C ALA A 48 -9.11 0.80 -12.75
N ALA A 49 -10.33 0.60 -13.23
CA ALA A 49 -11.28 1.68 -13.53
C ALA A 49 -11.75 2.44 -12.27
N LYS A 50 -11.61 1.84 -11.09
CA LYS A 50 -12.03 2.39 -9.80
C LYS A 50 -10.88 3.00 -9.01
N LEU A 51 -9.62 2.70 -9.38
CA LEU A 51 -8.43 3.18 -8.69
C LEU A 51 -8.01 4.57 -9.18
N THR A 52 -7.47 5.38 -8.27
CA THR A 52 -6.73 6.60 -8.62
C THR A 52 -5.23 6.33 -8.66
N HIS A 53 -4.75 5.40 -7.81
CA HIS A 53 -3.33 5.10 -7.65
C HIS A 53 -3.09 3.61 -7.54
N ILE A 54 -1.96 3.16 -8.05
CA ILE A 54 -1.36 1.86 -7.77
C ILE A 54 0.03 2.11 -7.19
N ASN A 55 0.30 1.52 -6.03
CA ASN A 55 1.64 1.44 -5.49
C ASN A 55 2.24 0.09 -5.88
N TYR A 56 3.30 0.13 -6.66
CA TYR A 56 4.04 -1.08 -7.00
C TYR A 56 5.07 -1.38 -5.91
N ALA A 57 4.93 -2.47 -5.24
CA ALA A 57 5.79 -2.87 -4.13
C ALA A 57 6.72 -4.01 -4.58
N PHE A 58 7.98 -3.92 -4.33
CA PHE A 58 8.74 -2.84 -3.71
C PHE A 58 10.02 -2.59 -4.50
N GLY A 59 10.53 -1.34 -4.42
CA GLY A 59 11.91 -1.04 -4.73
C GLY A 59 12.76 -1.16 -3.47
N ASN A 60 14.05 -1.42 -3.62
CA ASN A 60 14.97 -1.64 -2.50
C ASN A 60 16.10 -0.64 -2.47
N VAL A 61 16.60 -0.39 -1.25
CA VAL A 61 17.81 0.40 -0.99
C VAL A 61 18.90 -0.57 -0.55
N GLY A 62 20.03 -0.54 -1.24
CA GLY A 62 21.16 -1.41 -0.95
C GLY A 62 22.02 -0.95 0.23
N ALA A 63 22.97 -1.79 0.62
CA ALA A 63 23.95 -1.48 1.67
C ALA A 63 24.83 -0.27 1.31
N ASP A 64 24.96 0.04 0.03
CA ASP A 64 25.65 1.23 -0.47
C ASP A 64 24.82 2.53 -0.35
N GLY A 65 23.60 2.43 0.16
CA GLY A 65 22.71 3.58 0.33
C GLY A 65 22.02 4.07 -0.94
N MET A 66 21.97 3.24 -1.99
CA MET A 66 21.38 3.60 -3.28
C MET A 66 20.18 2.72 -3.60
N CYS A 67 19.16 3.27 -4.28
CA CYS A 67 18.13 2.45 -4.92
C CYS A 67 18.76 1.54 -5.97
N PHE A 68 18.31 0.30 -6.04
CA PHE A 68 18.81 -0.65 -7.03
C PHE A 68 17.74 -1.65 -7.45
N THR A 69 17.96 -2.29 -8.58
CA THR A 69 17.23 -3.46 -9.04
C THR A 69 18.20 -4.45 -9.70
N GLY A 70 17.77 -5.67 -9.87
CA GLY A 70 18.57 -6.74 -10.46
C GLY A 70 17.91 -8.09 -10.18
N ASN A 71 18.60 -9.18 -10.50
CA ASN A 71 18.15 -10.53 -10.17
C ASN A 71 18.98 -11.05 -8.99
N VAL A 72 18.64 -10.57 -7.79
CA VAL A 72 19.30 -10.92 -6.53
C VAL A 72 18.26 -11.56 -5.60
N PRO A 73 18.32 -12.88 -5.36
CA PRO A 73 17.31 -13.57 -4.56
C PRO A 73 17.09 -12.88 -3.19
N GLY A 74 15.83 -12.59 -2.87
CA GLY A 74 15.45 -11.93 -1.63
C GLY A 74 15.73 -10.42 -1.58
N GLU A 75 16.37 -9.82 -2.59
CA GLU A 75 16.76 -8.42 -2.58
C GLU A 75 16.24 -7.63 -3.80
N ALA A 76 16.08 -8.26 -4.94
CA ALA A 76 15.56 -7.63 -6.17
C ALA A 76 15.11 -8.68 -7.16
N ASP A 77 14.13 -8.32 -8.02
CA ASP A 77 13.57 -9.22 -9.03
C ASP A 77 13.31 -8.48 -10.34
N ALA A 78 14.38 -8.18 -11.06
CA ALA A 78 14.30 -7.53 -12.38
C ALA A 78 13.52 -8.39 -13.38
N TRP A 79 13.59 -9.72 -13.28
CA TRP A 79 12.84 -10.62 -14.15
C TRP A 79 11.35 -10.34 -14.09
N ALA A 80 10.76 -10.30 -12.90
CA ALA A 80 9.35 -9.96 -12.73
C ALA A 80 9.07 -8.51 -13.09
N ASP A 81 9.95 -7.59 -12.71
CA ASP A 81 9.73 -6.16 -12.88
C ASP A 81 9.68 -5.76 -14.36
N TYR A 82 10.70 -6.13 -15.17
CA TYR A 82 10.77 -5.60 -16.55
C TYR A 82 11.40 -6.53 -17.59
N VAL A 83 11.81 -7.74 -17.24
CA VAL A 83 12.51 -8.63 -18.16
C VAL A 83 11.60 -9.71 -18.75
N ARG A 84 10.73 -10.31 -17.97
CA ARG A 84 9.85 -11.41 -18.35
C ARG A 84 8.90 -11.03 -19.48
N PRO A 85 8.95 -11.71 -20.66
CA PRO A 85 7.96 -11.47 -21.70
C PRO A 85 6.60 -12.08 -21.32
N LEU A 86 5.52 -11.36 -21.62
CA LEU A 86 4.17 -11.86 -21.48
C LEU A 86 3.61 -12.19 -22.88
N ASP A 87 2.80 -13.25 -22.94
CA ASP A 87 2.07 -13.60 -24.16
C ASP A 87 0.85 -12.69 -24.36
N ALA A 88 0.17 -12.85 -25.49
CA ALA A 88 -1.00 -12.05 -25.79
C ALA A 88 -2.10 -12.22 -24.74
N ALA A 89 -2.33 -13.43 -24.27
CA ALA A 89 -3.36 -13.73 -23.27
C ALA A 89 -3.04 -13.11 -21.90
N GLY A 90 -1.76 -12.98 -21.55
CA GLY A 90 -1.31 -12.37 -20.29
C GLY A 90 -1.14 -10.86 -20.34
N SER A 91 -1.23 -10.23 -21.51
CA SER A 91 -1.00 -8.80 -21.70
C SER A 91 -2.29 -7.98 -21.58
N VAL A 92 -2.19 -6.80 -20.97
CA VAL A 92 -3.31 -5.87 -20.83
C VAL A 92 -3.87 -5.46 -22.20
N ASP A 93 -2.99 -5.19 -23.18
CA ASP A 93 -3.37 -4.79 -24.53
C ASP A 93 -3.66 -5.95 -25.49
N GLY A 94 -3.51 -7.20 -25.03
CA GLY A 94 -3.74 -8.38 -25.86
C GLY A 94 -2.64 -8.66 -26.89
N VAL A 95 -1.50 -8.01 -26.79
CA VAL A 95 -0.36 -8.16 -27.70
C VAL A 95 0.83 -8.79 -26.95
N ALA A 96 1.41 -9.85 -27.54
CA ALA A 96 2.59 -10.50 -26.95
C ALA A 96 3.80 -9.58 -26.97
N ASP A 97 4.61 -9.65 -25.91
CA ASP A 97 5.89 -8.95 -25.84
C ASP A 97 6.88 -9.54 -26.85
N THR A 98 7.72 -8.69 -27.43
CA THR A 98 8.79 -9.08 -28.35
C THR A 98 10.14 -9.20 -27.64
N ALA A 99 11.09 -9.89 -28.23
CA ALA A 99 12.43 -10.02 -27.68
C ALA A 99 13.22 -8.70 -27.68
N GLU A 100 12.91 -7.80 -28.59
CA GLU A 100 13.68 -6.56 -28.82
C GLU A 100 13.20 -5.36 -28.00
N GLN A 101 11.96 -5.39 -27.50
CA GLN A 101 11.45 -4.25 -26.73
C GLN A 101 12.25 -4.05 -25.43
N PRO A 102 12.57 -2.80 -25.05
CA PRO A 102 13.40 -2.55 -23.87
C PRO A 102 12.66 -2.73 -22.55
N LEU A 103 11.34 -2.72 -22.56
CA LEU A 103 10.51 -2.90 -21.37
C LEU A 103 9.52 -4.02 -21.58
N ALA A 104 9.54 -5.00 -20.67
CA ALA A 104 8.58 -6.09 -20.56
C ALA A 104 8.12 -6.21 -19.11
N GLY A 105 7.72 -7.38 -18.66
CA GLY A 105 7.37 -7.65 -17.27
C GLY A 105 6.22 -6.79 -16.76
N ASN A 106 6.15 -6.68 -15.45
CA ASN A 106 5.09 -5.92 -14.78
C ASN A 106 5.13 -4.43 -15.13
N PHE A 107 6.30 -3.85 -15.31
CA PHE A 107 6.44 -2.43 -15.66
C PHE A 107 5.78 -2.11 -17.01
N ASN A 108 5.99 -2.96 -18.00
CA ASN A 108 5.31 -2.77 -19.29
C ASN A 108 3.80 -2.95 -19.18
N GLN A 109 3.34 -3.91 -18.41
CA GLN A 109 1.92 -4.13 -18.19
C GLN A 109 1.27 -2.96 -17.44
N LEU A 110 1.95 -2.37 -16.46
CA LEU A 110 1.48 -1.15 -15.79
C LEU A 110 1.42 0.04 -16.77
N ARG A 111 2.38 0.15 -17.68
CA ARG A 111 2.35 1.18 -18.73
C ARG A 111 1.15 1.01 -19.67
N GLU A 112 0.87 -0.23 -20.09
CA GLU A 112 -0.32 -0.55 -20.89
C GLU A 112 -1.61 -0.26 -20.13
N LEU A 113 -1.64 -0.57 -18.83
CA LEU A 113 -2.80 -0.28 -17.96
C LEU A 113 -3.05 1.23 -17.85
N LYS A 114 -2.01 2.04 -17.69
CA LYS A 114 -2.11 3.50 -17.68
C LYS A 114 -2.61 4.05 -19.01
N ALA A 115 -2.20 3.48 -20.13
CA ALA A 115 -2.70 3.87 -21.45
C ALA A 115 -4.19 3.61 -21.59
N LYS A 116 -4.67 2.51 -21.04
CA LYS A 116 -6.09 2.14 -21.02
C LYS A 116 -6.91 2.95 -20.01
N HIS A 117 -6.27 3.36 -18.90
CA HIS A 117 -6.87 4.14 -17.82
C HIS A 117 -6.05 5.40 -17.57
N PRO A 118 -6.21 6.47 -18.39
CA PRO A 118 -5.29 7.63 -18.37
C PRO A 118 -5.28 8.43 -17.06
N GLY A 119 -6.32 8.31 -16.24
CA GLY A 119 -6.36 8.94 -14.92
C GLY A 119 -5.60 8.20 -13.83
N LEU A 120 -5.17 6.98 -14.12
CA LEU A 120 -4.47 6.13 -13.15
C LEU A 120 -3.02 6.58 -12.98
N ARG A 121 -2.60 6.73 -11.73
CA ARG A 121 -1.22 7.04 -11.35
C ARG A 121 -0.56 5.82 -10.75
N VAL A 122 0.72 5.63 -11.06
CA VAL A 122 1.51 4.51 -10.55
C VAL A 122 2.71 5.07 -9.79
N LEU A 123 2.87 4.64 -8.54
CA LEU A 123 4.00 5.00 -7.69
C LEU A 123 4.83 3.76 -7.41
N ILE A 124 6.14 3.95 -7.26
CA ILE A 124 7.02 2.92 -6.72
C ILE A 124 7.08 3.04 -5.20
N SER A 125 6.74 1.98 -4.48
CA SER A 125 6.93 1.91 -3.05
C SER A 125 8.33 1.41 -2.73
N LEU A 126 9.06 2.15 -1.89
CA LEU A 126 10.43 1.81 -1.50
C LEU A 126 10.42 1.25 -0.08
N GLY A 127 10.97 0.07 0.10
CA GLY A 127 11.18 -0.53 1.41
C GLY A 127 10.21 -1.64 1.75
N GLY A 128 9.19 -1.34 2.54
CA GLY A 128 8.29 -2.31 3.14
C GLY A 128 8.92 -2.98 4.36
N TRP A 129 8.24 -3.97 4.91
CA TRP A 129 8.69 -4.65 6.12
C TRP A 129 10.08 -5.28 5.96
N SER A 130 10.32 -5.97 4.85
CA SER A 130 11.55 -6.74 4.64
C SER A 130 12.71 -5.92 4.08
N TRP A 131 12.44 -4.80 3.40
CA TRP A 131 13.45 -4.03 2.68
C TRP A 131 13.67 -2.62 3.24
N SER A 132 13.42 -2.45 4.53
CA SER A 132 13.73 -1.19 5.24
C SER A 132 15.09 -1.20 5.94
N THR A 133 15.94 -2.17 5.63
CA THR A 133 17.20 -2.42 6.34
C THR A 133 18.15 -1.21 6.34
N HIS A 134 18.28 -0.52 5.20
CA HIS A 134 19.36 0.45 4.98
C HIS A 134 18.92 1.92 4.94
N PHE A 135 17.65 2.23 5.20
CA PHE A 135 17.18 3.64 5.20
C PHE A 135 17.86 4.48 6.27
N SER A 136 17.99 3.97 7.48
CA SER A 136 18.57 4.72 8.60
C SER A 136 20.00 5.15 8.31
N ASP A 137 20.82 4.25 7.76
CA ASP A 137 22.19 4.55 7.36
C ASP A 137 22.25 5.56 6.21
N ALA A 138 21.42 5.35 5.17
CA ALA A 138 21.41 6.19 3.97
C ALA A 138 20.88 7.60 4.23
N ALA A 139 19.91 7.74 5.13
CA ALA A 139 19.29 9.02 5.45
C ALA A 139 20.05 9.86 6.50
N ARG A 140 21.11 9.32 7.08
CA ARG A 140 21.75 9.84 8.27
C ARG A 140 22.39 11.22 8.13
N THR A 141 23.01 11.48 6.98
CA THR A 141 23.75 12.73 6.72
C THR A 141 23.34 13.29 5.34
N PRO A 142 23.58 14.60 5.08
CA PRO A 142 23.10 15.23 3.85
C PRO A 142 23.59 14.61 2.54
N ALA A 143 24.88 14.30 2.41
CA ALA A 143 25.45 13.80 1.15
C ALA A 143 24.91 12.40 0.76
N PRO A 144 24.95 11.38 1.63
CA PRO A 144 24.34 10.08 1.35
C PRO A 144 22.82 10.16 1.10
N ARG A 145 22.13 11.02 1.84
CA ARG A 145 20.68 11.24 1.66
C ARG A 145 20.38 11.78 0.26
N LYS A 146 21.12 12.77 -0.17
CA LYS A 146 21.00 13.36 -1.51
C LYS A 146 21.29 12.33 -2.60
N ALA A 147 22.31 11.52 -2.42
CA ALA A 147 22.69 10.46 -3.35
C ALA A 147 21.62 9.35 -3.42
N LEU A 148 21.06 8.96 -2.29
CA LEU A 148 19.95 8.00 -2.25
C LEU A 148 18.77 8.48 -3.09
N VAL A 149 18.31 9.70 -2.85
CA VAL A 149 17.18 10.28 -3.58
C VAL A 149 17.47 10.35 -5.07
N ALA A 150 18.64 10.85 -5.45
CA ALA A 150 19.05 10.93 -6.85
C ALA A 150 19.04 9.57 -7.54
N SER A 151 19.51 8.51 -6.86
CA SER A 151 19.51 7.15 -7.39
C SER A 151 18.10 6.59 -7.61
N CYS A 152 17.17 6.88 -6.71
CA CYS A 152 15.78 6.44 -6.84
C CYS A 152 15.08 7.15 -8.00
N LEU A 153 15.30 8.45 -8.15
CA LEU A 153 14.75 9.20 -9.28
C LEU A 153 15.34 8.72 -10.61
N ASP A 154 16.65 8.48 -10.66
CA ASP A 154 17.31 7.97 -11.85
C ASP A 154 16.73 6.64 -12.30
N LEU A 155 16.58 5.70 -11.37
CA LEU A 155 16.10 4.35 -11.64
C LEU A 155 14.63 4.32 -12.05
N TYR A 156 13.75 4.96 -11.29
CA TYR A 156 12.31 4.81 -11.42
C TYR A 156 11.61 5.97 -12.12
N ILE A 157 11.98 7.21 -11.84
CA ILE A 157 11.30 8.38 -12.42
C ILE A 157 11.84 8.65 -13.82
N LYS A 158 13.16 8.69 -13.98
CA LYS A 158 13.80 8.79 -15.29
C LYS A 158 13.77 7.47 -16.06
N GLY A 159 13.56 6.36 -15.35
CA GLY A 159 13.42 5.04 -15.93
C GLY A 159 14.69 4.45 -16.51
N ASN A 160 15.84 4.81 -15.96
CA ASN A 160 17.16 4.31 -16.40
C ASN A 160 17.44 2.95 -15.76
N LEU A 161 16.80 1.91 -16.28
CA LEU A 161 16.93 0.55 -15.75
C LEU A 161 18.24 -0.11 -16.19
N PRO A 162 18.86 -0.95 -15.34
CA PRO A 162 20.03 -1.74 -15.76
C PRO A 162 19.72 -2.61 -16.97
N LEU A 163 20.69 -2.74 -17.86
CA LEU A 163 20.57 -3.62 -19.00
C LEU A 163 20.56 -5.10 -18.57
N ASP A 164 19.63 -5.85 -19.11
CA ASP A 164 19.55 -7.31 -19.01
C ASP A 164 19.19 -7.84 -20.41
N GLY A 165 20.20 -8.23 -21.18
CA GLY A 165 20.03 -8.51 -22.59
C GLY A 165 19.55 -7.28 -23.36
N THR A 166 18.39 -7.38 -24.01
CA THR A 166 17.74 -6.27 -24.72
C THR A 166 16.85 -5.43 -23.81
N ARG A 167 16.59 -5.88 -22.59
CA ARG A 167 15.74 -5.19 -21.62
C ARG A 167 16.53 -4.12 -20.88
N GLY A 168 15.85 -3.06 -20.48
CA GLY A 168 16.44 -1.98 -19.73
C GLY A 168 17.10 -0.93 -20.61
N GLY A 169 18.02 -0.18 -20.02
CA GLY A 169 18.71 0.91 -20.67
C GLY A 169 18.12 2.28 -20.34
N ALA A 170 18.78 3.33 -20.85
CA ALA A 170 18.39 4.70 -20.58
C ALA A 170 16.96 5.00 -21.01
N GLY A 171 16.15 5.47 -20.07
CA GLY A 171 14.76 5.86 -20.32
C GLY A 171 13.80 4.71 -20.61
N ALA A 172 14.20 3.45 -20.44
CA ALA A 172 13.33 2.30 -20.73
C ALA A 172 11.98 2.35 -20.01
N ALA A 173 11.95 2.83 -18.77
CA ALA A 173 10.74 3.01 -17.98
C ALA A 173 10.35 4.48 -17.78
N ALA A 174 10.83 5.39 -18.60
CA ALA A 174 10.50 6.81 -18.49
C ALA A 174 8.99 7.02 -18.61
N GLY A 175 8.42 7.83 -17.68
CA GLY A 175 6.99 8.15 -17.68
C GLY A 175 6.09 7.09 -17.09
N LEU A 176 6.64 5.95 -16.63
CA LEU A 176 5.84 4.91 -15.97
C LEU A 176 5.41 5.35 -14.57
N PHE A 177 6.36 5.69 -13.71
CA PHE A 177 6.06 6.06 -12.33
C PHE A 177 5.78 7.55 -12.19
N ASP A 178 4.67 7.85 -11.54
CA ASP A 178 4.20 9.22 -11.30
C ASP A 178 4.63 9.76 -9.95
N GLY A 179 5.38 8.98 -9.20
CA GLY A 179 5.86 9.37 -7.88
C GLY A 179 6.51 8.23 -7.10
N ILE A 180 6.85 8.58 -5.87
CA ILE A 180 7.54 7.71 -4.90
C ILE A 180 6.66 7.57 -3.66
N ASP A 181 6.49 6.33 -3.20
CA ASP A 181 5.90 6.01 -1.91
C ASP A 181 6.99 5.51 -0.97
N LEU A 182 7.16 6.18 0.17
CA LEU A 182 8.17 5.83 1.16
C LEU A 182 7.57 4.87 2.19
N ASP A 183 8.06 3.67 2.17
CA ASP A 183 7.58 2.59 3.02
C ASP A 183 8.71 2.11 3.96
N TRP A 184 9.33 3.07 4.63
CA TRP A 184 10.34 2.79 5.65
C TRP A 184 9.67 2.33 6.95
N GLU A 185 9.86 1.09 7.32
CA GLU A 185 9.25 0.48 8.50
C GLU A 185 10.34 0.10 9.51
N TRP A 186 10.67 0.93 10.49
CA TRP A 186 10.13 2.27 10.76
C TRP A 186 11.24 3.24 11.12
N PRO A 187 11.13 4.53 10.78
CA PRO A 187 12.05 5.52 11.32
C PRO A 187 11.94 5.56 12.85
N GLY A 188 13.06 5.49 13.54
CA GLY A 188 13.13 5.64 14.99
C GLY A 188 12.58 4.49 15.83
N SER A 189 12.08 3.43 15.22
CA SER A 189 11.49 2.28 15.93
C SER A 189 11.90 0.97 15.27
N GLU A 190 11.79 -0.12 16.04
CA GLU A 190 12.05 -1.45 15.51
C GLU A 190 11.06 -1.83 14.41
N GLY A 191 11.57 -2.54 13.40
CA GLY A 191 10.80 -3.20 12.36
C GLY A 191 11.17 -4.66 12.29
N ASP A 192 11.46 -5.17 11.09
CA ASP A 192 11.98 -6.53 10.91
C ASP A 192 13.35 -6.69 11.56
N THR A 193 13.74 -7.93 11.82
CA THR A 193 14.93 -8.29 12.62
C THR A 193 16.24 -7.63 12.16
N ASP A 194 16.40 -7.43 10.84
CA ASP A 194 17.62 -6.86 10.26
C ASP A 194 17.51 -5.35 9.99
N THR A 195 16.39 -4.73 10.33
CA THR A 195 16.17 -3.31 10.07
C THR A 195 16.92 -2.46 11.08
N VAL A 196 17.81 -1.61 10.58
CA VAL A 196 18.56 -0.64 11.38
C VAL A 196 17.67 0.56 11.66
N TYR A 197 17.65 1.04 12.90
CA TYR A 197 16.93 2.26 13.27
C TYR A 197 17.69 3.03 14.36
N ARG A 198 17.44 4.35 14.43
CA ARG A 198 18.10 5.27 15.38
C ARG A 198 17.11 6.32 15.87
N PRO A 199 17.33 6.89 17.06
CA PRO A 199 16.51 8.04 17.49
C PRO A 199 16.56 9.22 16.50
N GLU A 200 17.70 9.45 15.85
CA GLU A 200 17.89 10.52 14.86
C GLU A 200 17.07 10.33 13.59
N ASP A 201 16.54 9.14 13.36
CA ASP A 201 15.69 8.86 12.20
C ASP A 201 14.50 9.82 12.10
N LYS A 202 13.98 10.29 13.24
CA LYS A 202 12.85 11.22 13.28
C LYS A 202 13.15 12.49 12.48
N ARG A 203 14.27 13.15 12.76
CA ARG A 203 14.69 14.34 12.02
C ARG A 203 15.22 13.99 10.63
N ASN A 204 15.88 12.84 10.51
CA ASN A 204 16.45 12.39 9.24
C ASN A 204 15.36 11.98 8.25
N PHE A 205 14.25 11.42 8.71
CA PHE A 205 13.09 11.14 7.87
C PHE A 205 12.49 12.43 7.32
N THR A 206 12.34 13.46 8.14
CA THR A 206 11.89 14.79 7.67
C THR A 206 12.82 15.31 6.57
N ALA A 207 14.14 15.21 6.79
CA ALA A 207 15.12 15.66 5.80
C ALA A 207 15.09 14.80 4.53
N LEU A 208 14.85 13.50 4.64
CA LEU A 208 14.70 12.60 3.50
C LEU A 208 13.47 12.95 2.66
N VAL A 209 12.33 13.14 3.30
CA VAL A 209 11.09 13.58 2.64
C VAL A 209 11.31 14.92 1.92
N ARG A 210 11.97 15.86 2.57
CA ARG A 210 12.30 17.15 1.97
C ARG A 210 13.20 17.00 0.75
N GLU A 211 14.19 16.14 0.82
CA GLU A 211 15.10 15.90 -0.31
C GLU A 211 14.38 15.25 -1.49
N PHE A 212 13.51 14.27 -1.25
CA PHE A 212 12.66 13.72 -2.30
C PHE A 212 11.78 14.80 -2.92
N ARG A 213 11.12 15.62 -2.11
CA ARG A 213 10.27 16.71 -2.64
C ARG A 213 11.07 17.69 -3.50
N THR A 214 12.23 18.08 -3.04
CA THR A 214 13.10 19.00 -3.75
C THR A 214 13.53 18.46 -5.11
N GLN A 215 14.01 17.21 -5.17
CA GLN A 215 14.48 16.61 -6.42
C GLN A 215 13.32 16.27 -7.37
N LEU A 216 12.22 15.76 -6.86
CA LEU A 216 11.01 15.49 -7.66
C LEU A 216 10.48 16.78 -8.30
N ASP A 217 10.38 17.87 -7.54
CA ASP A 217 9.91 19.14 -8.04
C ASP A 217 10.85 19.72 -9.10
N ALA A 218 12.15 19.66 -8.86
CA ALA A 218 13.15 20.13 -9.82
C ALA A 218 13.08 19.36 -11.14
N TYR A 219 12.96 18.04 -11.07
CA TYR A 219 12.82 17.22 -12.27
C TYR A 219 11.51 17.50 -13.00
N GLY A 220 10.40 17.58 -12.27
CA GLY A 220 9.08 17.89 -12.85
C GLY A 220 9.04 19.23 -13.58
N ARG A 221 9.72 20.24 -13.01
CA ARG A 221 9.85 21.56 -13.67
C ARG A 221 10.74 21.54 -14.91
N SER A 222 11.69 20.62 -14.99
CA SER A 222 12.61 20.49 -16.12
C SER A 222 11.97 19.91 -17.38
N LEU A 223 10.83 19.26 -17.24
CA LEU A 223 10.12 18.64 -18.36
C LEU A 223 9.46 19.71 -19.24
N LYS A 224 9.34 19.44 -20.56
CA LYS A 224 8.62 20.32 -21.49
C LYS A 224 7.21 20.61 -21.00
N LYS A 225 6.49 19.56 -20.60
CA LYS A 225 5.22 19.67 -19.91
C LYS A 225 5.50 19.45 -18.42
N ARG A 226 5.44 20.52 -17.63
CA ARG A 226 5.65 20.45 -16.19
C ARG A 226 4.75 19.40 -15.55
N LYS A 227 5.31 18.66 -14.60
CA LYS A 227 4.61 17.60 -13.91
C LYS A 227 4.87 17.69 -12.42
N HIS A 228 3.80 17.53 -11.64
CA HIS A 228 3.90 17.27 -10.21
C HIS A 228 4.06 15.77 -9.99
N TYR A 229 5.21 15.34 -9.48
CA TYR A 229 5.42 13.97 -9.04
C TYR A 229 4.92 13.81 -7.61
N GLU A 230 4.15 12.79 -7.36
CA GLU A 230 3.62 12.54 -6.02
C GLU A 230 4.69 11.97 -5.10
N LEU A 231 4.59 12.34 -3.83
CA LEU A 231 5.42 11.81 -2.76
C LEU A 231 4.50 11.42 -1.61
N THR A 232 4.49 10.15 -1.27
CA THR A 232 3.63 9.59 -0.23
C THR A 232 4.44 8.74 0.74
N ALA A 233 3.84 8.35 1.85
CA ALA A 233 4.46 7.46 2.82
C ALA A 233 3.44 6.53 3.45
N PHE A 234 3.87 5.33 3.80
CA PHE A 234 3.15 4.41 4.66
C PHE A 234 3.60 4.65 6.10
N VAL A 235 2.67 4.82 7.03
CA VAL A 235 2.98 5.27 8.38
C VAL A 235 2.29 4.40 9.44
N PRO A 236 2.91 4.29 10.65
CA PRO A 236 2.45 3.34 11.67
C PRO A 236 1.20 3.79 12.41
N ALA A 237 0.51 2.81 13.01
CA ALA A 237 -0.65 3.03 13.86
C ALA A 237 -0.28 3.39 15.31
N ALA A 238 0.80 2.82 15.85
CA ALA A 238 1.14 2.97 17.25
C ALA A 238 1.62 4.38 17.58
N ALA A 239 0.99 5.05 18.56
CA ALA A 239 1.37 6.40 18.97
C ALA A 239 2.84 6.53 19.33
N ALA A 240 3.40 5.52 20.01
CA ALA A 240 4.83 5.51 20.37
C ALA A 240 5.73 5.50 19.13
N LYS A 241 5.36 4.81 18.07
CA LYS A 241 6.11 4.79 16.81
C LYS A 241 5.96 6.10 16.03
N ILE A 242 4.79 6.72 16.07
CA ILE A 242 4.58 8.05 15.48
C ILE A 242 5.53 9.05 16.15
N ASP A 243 5.52 9.09 17.46
CA ASP A 243 6.34 10.04 18.24
C ASP A 243 7.84 9.78 18.08
N ALA A 244 8.25 8.53 17.94
CA ALA A 244 9.64 8.15 17.79
C ALA A 244 10.24 8.48 16.42
N GLY A 245 9.41 8.51 15.36
CA GLY A 245 9.93 8.56 13.99
C GLY A 245 9.39 9.66 13.07
N PHE A 246 8.36 10.42 13.50
CA PHE A 246 7.66 11.31 12.57
C PHE A 246 7.45 12.70 13.15
N GLU A 247 8.05 13.71 12.53
CA GLU A 247 7.77 15.12 12.78
C GLU A 247 6.56 15.52 11.94
N VAL A 248 5.35 15.20 12.42
CA VAL A 248 4.13 15.18 11.63
C VAL A 248 3.86 16.50 10.88
N PRO A 249 3.86 17.69 11.50
CA PRO A 249 3.58 18.92 10.75
C PRO A 249 4.59 19.20 9.64
N ARG A 250 5.84 18.82 9.85
CA ARG A 250 6.91 19.09 8.89
C ARG A 250 6.84 18.16 7.66
N ILE A 251 6.66 16.85 7.87
CA ILE A 251 6.58 15.91 6.76
C ILE A 251 5.32 16.12 5.93
N MET A 252 4.21 16.51 6.57
CA MET A 252 2.94 16.71 5.87
C MET A 252 2.94 17.91 4.92
N ARG A 253 3.89 18.82 5.04
CA ARG A 253 4.08 19.92 4.06
C ARG A 253 4.56 19.40 2.72
N ASP A 254 5.40 18.38 2.72
CA ASP A 254 6.08 17.87 1.54
C ASP A 254 5.43 16.60 0.97
N LEU A 255 4.65 15.90 1.78
CA LEU A 255 3.92 14.70 1.36
C LEU A 255 2.56 15.09 0.77
N ASP A 256 2.19 14.45 -0.34
CA ASP A 256 0.85 14.59 -0.92
C ASP A 256 -0.20 13.93 -0.05
N PHE A 257 0.09 12.74 0.46
CA PHE A 257 -0.70 12.06 1.49
C PHE A 257 0.12 10.98 2.19
N VAL A 258 -0.39 10.48 3.29
CA VAL A 258 0.14 9.30 3.98
C VAL A 258 -0.93 8.22 4.04
N THR A 259 -0.49 6.98 3.98
CA THR A 259 -1.34 5.82 4.23
C THR A 259 -1.13 5.33 5.65
N LEU A 260 -2.19 5.35 6.43
CA LEU A 260 -2.19 4.88 7.81
C LEU A 260 -2.27 3.36 7.83
N GLN A 261 -1.43 2.71 8.61
CA GLN A 261 -1.58 1.29 8.89
C GLN A 261 -2.94 1.04 9.54
N GLY A 262 -3.82 0.36 8.85
CA GLY A 262 -5.17 0.02 9.33
C GLY A 262 -5.36 -1.48 9.51
N TYR A 263 -4.26 -2.22 9.69
CA TYR A 263 -4.24 -3.68 9.80
C TYR A 263 -3.03 -4.15 10.60
N ASP A 264 -2.99 -5.45 10.87
CA ASP A 264 -1.96 -6.08 11.69
C ASP A 264 -1.88 -5.46 13.10
N PHE A 265 -3.00 -5.00 13.61
CA PHE A 265 -3.09 -4.53 15.00
C PHE A 265 -2.80 -5.66 15.97
N HIS A 266 -3.24 -6.87 15.61
CA HIS A 266 -2.86 -8.13 16.22
C HIS A 266 -2.58 -9.15 15.12
N VAL A 267 -1.61 -10.00 15.34
CA VAL A 267 -1.14 -10.96 14.34
C VAL A 267 -1.19 -12.38 14.86
N SER A 268 -1.26 -13.34 13.95
CA SER A 268 -1.46 -14.76 14.26
C SER A 268 -0.35 -15.42 15.10
N GLY A 269 0.80 -14.76 15.26
CA GLY A 269 1.86 -15.22 16.17
C GLY A 269 1.59 -14.94 17.65
N GLU A 270 0.59 -14.13 17.97
CA GLU A 270 0.19 -13.84 19.34
C GLU A 270 -0.56 -15.05 19.93
N LYS A 271 -0.52 -15.17 21.25
CA LYS A 271 -1.10 -16.33 21.95
C LYS A 271 -2.59 -16.23 22.23
N THR A 272 -3.19 -15.09 21.96
CA THR A 272 -4.60 -14.80 22.18
C THR A 272 -5.21 -14.27 20.90
N THR A 273 -6.37 -14.79 20.54
CA THR A 273 -7.12 -14.29 19.38
C THR A 273 -7.58 -12.85 19.60
N ALA A 274 -7.52 -12.04 18.55
CA ALA A 274 -7.88 -10.63 18.62
C ALA A 274 -8.33 -10.11 17.25
N GLN A 275 -8.77 -8.86 17.21
CA GLN A 275 -9.05 -8.17 15.96
C GLN A 275 -7.77 -7.63 15.32
N GLN A 276 -7.71 -7.61 13.99
CA GLN A 276 -6.54 -7.05 13.32
C GLN A 276 -6.75 -5.64 12.74
N SER A 277 -7.99 -5.22 12.52
CA SER A 277 -8.28 -4.06 11.67
C SER A 277 -9.59 -3.35 12.03
N ALA A 278 -10.08 -3.51 13.25
CA ALA A 278 -11.34 -2.92 13.70
C ALA A 278 -11.35 -1.38 13.53
N LEU A 279 -12.49 -0.84 13.13
CA LEU A 279 -12.66 0.62 13.00
C LEU A 279 -12.58 1.31 14.36
N TYR A 280 -13.23 0.73 15.37
CA TYR A 280 -13.20 1.20 16.76
C TYR A 280 -12.77 0.07 17.68
N ALA A 281 -12.13 0.42 18.77
CA ALA A 281 -11.83 -0.51 19.85
C ALA A 281 -11.71 0.26 21.16
N ARG A 282 -12.08 -0.41 22.25
CA ARG A 282 -11.86 0.10 23.60
C ARG A 282 -10.50 -0.40 24.09
N ASP A 283 -9.63 0.52 24.52
CA ASP A 283 -8.31 0.20 25.09
C ASP A 283 -7.41 -0.68 24.20
N ASP A 284 -7.54 -0.52 22.88
CA ASP A 284 -6.77 -1.28 21.89
C ASP A 284 -6.52 -0.43 20.64
N PHE A 285 -5.67 -0.95 19.75
CA PHE A 285 -5.49 -0.38 18.43
C PHE A 285 -6.79 -0.40 17.64
N SER A 286 -7.02 0.64 16.87
CA SER A 286 -8.13 0.73 15.93
C SER A 286 -7.81 1.74 14.84
N VAL A 287 -8.55 1.70 13.74
CA VAL A 287 -8.44 2.70 12.68
C VAL A 287 -8.73 4.12 13.23
N ASP A 288 -9.79 4.27 14.02
CA ASP A 288 -10.18 5.55 14.61
C ASP A 288 -9.08 6.11 15.52
N ARG A 289 -8.48 5.27 16.36
CA ARG A 289 -7.39 5.69 17.23
C ARG A 289 -6.19 6.18 16.42
N THR A 290 -5.83 5.47 15.37
CA THR A 290 -4.72 5.87 14.48
C THR A 290 -5.01 7.20 13.79
N VAL A 291 -6.20 7.37 13.24
CA VAL A 291 -6.62 8.63 12.61
C VAL A 291 -6.53 9.79 13.59
N ARG A 292 -7.07 9.62 14.81
CA ARG A 292 -7.04 10.68 15.85
C ARG A 292 -5.62 11.00 16.28
N ASP A 293 -4.75 10.00 16.41
CA ASP A 293 -3.35 10.21 16.79
C ASP A 293 -2.59 11.03 15.75
N TRP A 294 -2.86 10.81 14.47
CA TRP A 294 -2.27 11.62 13.39
C TRP A 294 -2.86 13.03 13.34
N LEU A 295 -4.18 13.16 13.46
CA LEU A 295 -4.84 14.49 13.48
C LEU A 295 -4.35 15.34 14.62
N ARG A 296 -4.24 14.78 15.84
CA ARG A 296 -3.76 15.53 17.02
C ARG A 296 -2.34 16.01 16.88
N ARG A 297 -1.51 15.33 16.07
CA ARG A 297 -0.13 15.72 15.81
C ARG A 297 0.02 16.72 14.67
N GLY A 298 -1.08 17.13 14.07
CA GLY A 298 -1.10 18.19 13.06
C GLY A 298 -1.23 17.72 11.61
N ALA A 299 -1.55 16.45 11.36
CA ALA A 299 -1.81 15.97 10.01
C ALA A 299 -3.14 16.54 9.48
N PRO A 300 -3.19 17.10 8.26
CA PRO A 300 -4.46 17.47 7.64
C PRO A 300 -5.30 16.22 7.32
N ALA A 301 -6.58 16.25 7.66
CA ALA A 301 -7.49 15.12 7.43
C ALA A 301 -7.49 14.65 5.97
N ARG A 302 -7.51 15.59 5.01
CA ARG A 302 -7.51 15.28 3.56
C ARG A 302 -6.26 14.52 3.08
N LYS A 303 -5.18 14.53 3.86
CA LYS A 303 -3.93 13.82 3.54
C LYS A 303 -3.78 12.47 4.24
N LEU A 304 -4.80 12.04 4.99
CA LEU A 304 -4.81 10.76 5.67
C LEU A 304 -5.62 9.75 4.85
N VAL A 305 -4.95 8.71 4.38
CA VAL A 305 -5.55 7.60 3.63
C VAL A 305 -5.57 6.37 4.53
N VAL A 306 -6.72 5.73 4.65
CA VAL A 306 -6.91 4.58 5.57
C VAL A 306 -6.48 3.29 4.90
N GLY A 307 -5.52 2.58 5.50
CA GLY A 307 -5.11 1.25 5.08
C GLY A 307 -6.15 0.19 5.45
N ILE A 308 -6.49 -0.66 4.49
CA ILE A 308 -7.50 -1.71 4.60
C ILE A 308 -6.88 -3.04 4.16
N PRO A 309 -7.05 -4.12 4.96
CA PRO A 309 -6.55 -5.43 4.57
C PRO A 309 -7.52 -6.16 3.64
N PHE A 310 -7.02 -6.70 2.54
CA PHE A 310 -7.75 -7.66 1.71
C PHE A 310 -7.38 -9.10 2.08
N TYR A 311 -7.01 -9.30 3.32
CA TYR A 311 -6.63 -10.58 3.91
C TYR A 311 -7.08 -10.66 5.37
N GLY A 312 -7.05 -11.85 5.94
CA GLY A 312 -7.30 -12.08 7.36
C GLY A 312 -6.08 -12.57 8.11
N GLN A 313 -6.11 -12.38 9.41
CA GLN A 313 -5.20 -13.00 10.37
C GLN A 313 -5.94 -14.15 11.05
N GLY A 314 -5.27 -15.29 11.24
CA GLY A 314 -5.94 -16.47 11.75
C GLY A 314 -5.15 -17.28 12.76
N TRP A 315 -5.88 -17.83 13.73
CA TRP A 315 -5.36 -18.72 14.77
C TRP A 315 -6.09 -20.03 14.75
N THR A 316 -5.40 -21.11 15.10
CA THR A 316 -5.99 -22.42 15.35
C THR A 316 -5.65 -22.91 16.74
N GLY A 317 -6.27 -24.03 17.18
CA GLY A 317 -6.13 -24.48 18.54
C GLY A 317 -6.74 -23.50 19.54
N VAL A 318 -7.80 -22.81 19.15
CA VAL A 318 -8.51 -21.86 20.02
C VAL A 318 -9.29 -22.64 21.06
N THR A 319 -9.07 -22.30 22.34
CA THR A 319 -9.78 -22.90 23.48
C THR A 319 -10.68 -21.84 24.13
N GLY A 320 -11.58 -22.26 25.01
CA GLY A 320 -12.43 -21.32 25.72
C GLY A 320 -13.82 -21.09 25.13
N GLY A 321 -14.07 -21.51 23.89
CA GLY A 321 -15.40 -21.48 23.26
C GLY A 321 -15.94 -20.07 22.97
N GLY A 322 -17.28 -19.91 23.10
CA GLY A 322 -17.95 -18.64 22.76
C GLY A 322 -17.85 -18.31 21.28
N ASP A 323 -17.57 -17.04 20.98
CA ASP A 323 -17.34 -16.57 19.62
C ASP A 323 -15.86 -16.70 19.18
N GLY A 324 -15.01 -17.24 20.05
CA GLY A 324 -13.59 -17.46 19.79
C GLY A 324 -12.70 -16.23 19.95
N LEU A 325 -13.25 -15.04 20.10
CA LEU A 325 -12.49 -13.82 20.23
C LEU A 325 -11.99 -13.63 21.67
N GLY A 326 -10.73 -13.16 21.81
CA GLY A 326 -10.12 -12.95 23.12
C GLY A 326 -9.76 -14.24 23.85
N GLN A 327 -9.59 -15.34 23.13
CA GLN A 327 -9.34 -16.67 23.69
C GLN A 327 -7.90 -17.13 23.44
N PRO A 328 -7.36 -18.00 24.31
CA PRO A 328 -6.05 -18.61 24.05
C PRO A 328 -6.06 -19.41 22.76
N ALA A 329 -4.97 -19.34 22.02
CA ALA A 329 -4.79 -20.05 20.76
C ALA A 329 -3.44 -20.79 20.73
N GLY A 330 -3.39 -21.92 20.01
CA GLY A 330 -2.22 -22.79 19.97
C GLY A 330 -1.19 -22.37 18.92
N ALA A 331 -1.63 -21.90 17.75
CA ALA A 331 -0.75 -21.62 16.61
C ALA A 331 -1.44 -20.74 15.57
N PRO A 332 -0.66 -20.16 14.62
CA PRO A 332 -1.23 -19.59 13.42
C PRO A 332 -2.04 -20.63 12.63
N ALA A 333 -3.17 -20.21 12.07
CA ALA A 333 -4.04 -21.12 11.30
C ALA A 333 -3.37 -21.55 10.00
N PRO A 334 -3.51 -22.82 9.59
CA PRO A 334 -3.09 -23.23 8.24
C PRO A 334 -3.83 -22.42 7.17
N ALA A 335 -3.09 -22.05 6.12
CA ALA A 335 -3.63 -21.21 5.06
C ALA A 335 -3.02 -21.58 3.70
N THR A 336 -3.50 -20.96 2.63
CA THR A 336 -3.09 -21.28 1.26
C THR A 336 -1.61 -21.02 1.02
N TRP A 337 -1.10 -19.84 1.46
CA TRP A 337 0.25 -19.39 1.15
C TRP A 337 1.16 -19.35 2.38
N ALA A 338 0.69 -18.76 3.47
CA ALA A 338 1.45 -18.64 4.70
C ALA A 338 0.51 -18.85 5.89
N ALA A 339 0.96 -19.63 6.88
CA ALA A 339 0.18 -19.88 8.08
C ALA A 339 -0.20 -18.56 8.76
N GLY A 340 -1.45 -18.46 9.16
CA GLY A 340 -2.01 -17.30 9.85
C GLY A 340 -2.40 -16.12 8.95
N TYR A 341 -2.16 -16.23 7.64
CA TYR A 341 -2.48 -15.21 6.65
C TYR A 341 -3.29 -15.82 5.52
N GLU A 342 -4.48 -15.31 5.26
CA GLU A 342 -5.35 -15.84 4.21
C GLU A 342 -6.00 -14.72 3.41
N ASP A 343 -6.06 -14.87 2.09
CA ASP A 343 -6.71 -13.92 1.20
C ASP A 343 -8.21 -13.84 1.47
N TYR A 344 -8.79 -12.65 1.32
CA TYR A 344 -10.23 -12.47 1.46
C TYR A 344 -11.03 -13.45 0.58
N LYS A 345 -10.63 -13.65 -0.67
CA LYS A 345 -11.32 -14.56 -1.59
C LYS A 345 -11.42 -16.00 -1.05
N ALA A 346 -10.44 -16.46 -0.30
CA ALA A 346 -10.47 -17.76 0.37
C ALA A 346 -11.34 -17.72 1.62
N LEU A 347 -11.28 -16.64 2.40
CA LEU A 347 -12.13 -16.47 3.60
C LEU A 347 -13.61 -16.37 3.24
N LYS A 348 -13.95 -15.76 2.12
CA LYS A 348 -15.31 -15.74 1.59
C LYS A 348 -15.83 -17.17 1.35
N LYS A 349 -15.01 -18.04 0.77
CA LYS A 349 -15.36 -19.46 0.56
C LYS A 349 -15.61 -20.18 1.89
N LEU A 350 -14.80 -19.91 2.90
CA LEU A 350 -15.00 -20.46 4.25
C LEU A 350 -16.30 -19.97 4.86
N ALA A 351 -16.60 -18.68 4.73
CA ALA A 351 -17.85 -18.09 5.21
C ALA A 351 -19.08 -18.73 4.52
N ASP A 352 -18.99 -18.99 3.23
CA ASP A 352 -20.08 -19.56 2.43
C ASP A 352 -20.21 -21.08 2.62
N SER A 353 -19.19 -21.76 3.14
CA SER A 353 -19.17 -23.22 3.29
C SER A 353 -20.13 -23.76 4.34
N GLY A 354 -20.56 -22.91 5.29
CA GLY A 354 -21.41 -23.30 6.41
C GLY A 354 -20.67 -23.96 7.57
N THR A 355 -19.36 -24.18 7.48
CA THR A 355 -18.54 -24.76 8.57
C THR A 355 -18.08 -23.73 9.58
N TYR A 356 -18.03 -22.47 9.18
CA TYR A 356 -17.68 -21.33 10.03
C TYR A 356 -18.90 -20.49 10.35
N THR A 357 -18.96 -19.98 11.57
CA THR A 357 -19.93 -18.94 11.94
C THR A 357 -19.32 -17.58 11.71
N LEU A 358 -20.00 -16.73 10.95
CA LEU A 358 -19.64 -15.32 10.79
C LEU A 358 -20.16 -14.53 11.99
N HIS A 359 -19.23 -13.95 12.73
CA HIS A 359 -19.52 -13.04 13.82
C HIS A 359 -19.26 -11.61 13.40
N ARG A 360 -20.05 -10.68 13.92
CA ARG A 360 -19.95 -9.28 13.58
C ARG A 360 -20.13 -8.39 14.79
N ASP A 361 -19.18 -7.49 14.99
CA ASP A 361 -19.32 -6.37 15.92
C ASP A 361 -19.63 -5.11 15.11
N ARG A 362 -20.90 -4.78 14.96
CA ARG A 362 -21.34 -3.65 14.16
C ARG A 362 -20.94 -2.31 14.76
N ARG A 363 -20.85 -2.24 16.09
CA ARG A 363 -20.44 -1.02 16.79
C ARG A 363 -18.98 -0.68 16.51
N ASN A 364 -18.14 -1.69 16.50
CA ASN A 364 -16.69 -1.51 16.32
C ASN A 364 -16.22 -1.71 14.88
N GLY A 365 -17.12 -2.03 13.95
CA GLY A 365 -16.73 -2.23 12.54
C GLY A 365 -15.75 -3.38 12.41
N HIS A 366 -16.11 -4.57 12.88
CA HIS A 366 -15.26 -5.75 12.90
C HIS A 366 -16.05 -7.00 12.55
N ALA A 367 -15.42 -7.93 11.83
CA ALA A 367 -15.97 -9.23 11.47
C ALA A 367 -14.93 -10.33 11.67
N TRP A 368 -15.39 -11.53 12.02
CA TRP A 368 -14.52 -12.70 12.12
C TRP A 368 -15.31 -13.99 11.91
N LEU A 369 -14.57 -15.01 11.49
CA LEU A 369 -15.08 -16.37 11.33
C LEU A 369 -14.56 -17.25 12.46
N PHE A 370 -15.40 -18.13 12.98
CA PHE A 370 -15.02 -19.11 14.00
C PHE A 370 -15.73 -20.44 13.76
N ASP A 371 -15.00 -21.57 13.79
CA ASP A 371 -15.57 -22.91 13.63
C ASP A 371 -15.56 -23.73 14.91
N GLY A 372 -15.18 -23.13 16.04
CA GLY A 372 -14.98 -23.79 17.33
C GLY A 372 -13.51 -24.07 17.66
N THR A 373 -12.61 -24.01 16.69
CA THR A 373 -11.18 -24.27 16.84
C THR A 373 -10.32 -23.24 16.14
N THR A 374 -10.74 -22.75 14.98
CA THR A 374 -9.98 -21.80 14.13
C THR A 374 -10.77 -20.51 13.98
N LEU A 375 -10.09 -19.38 14.19
CA LEU A 375 -10.64 -18.04 14.07
C LEU A 375 -9.88 -17.26 13.00
N TRP A 376 -10.63 -16.54 12.14
CA TRP A 376 -10.10 -15.58 11.16
C TRP A 376 -10.72 -14.21 11.39
N THR A 377 -9.90 -13.21 11.72
CA THR A 377 -10.29 -11.79 11.74
C THR A 377 -10.05 -11.19 10.38
N TYR A 378 -10.99 -10.45 9.81
CA TYR A 378 -10.90 -9.92 8.46
C TYR A 378 -11.91 -8.79 8.20
N ASP A 379 -11.76 -8.12 7.08
CA ASP A 379 -12.71 -7.13 6.57
C ASP A 379 -13.53 -7.74 5.44
N ASP A 380 -14.84 -7.69 5.58
CA ASP A 380 -15.79 -8.08 4.54
C ASP A 380 -16.46 -6.83 3.90
N PRO A 381 -17.30 -6.96 2.87
CA PRO A 381 -17.94 -5.80 2.24
C PRO A 381 -18.71 -4.91 3.20
N GLN A 382 -19.37 -5.48 4.23
CA GLN A 382 -20.11 -4.67 5.19
C GLN A 382 -19.18 -3.84 6.08
N VAL A 383 -18.07 -4.40 6.54
CA VAL A 383 -17.04 -3.65 7.27
C VAL A 383 -16.49 -2.52 6.39
N LEU A 384 -16.26 -2.79 5.11
CA LEU A 384 -15.73 -1.78 4.20
C LEU A 384 -16.71 -0.64 3.93
N ARG A 385 -18.02 -0.92 3.88
CA ARG A 385 -19.04 0.13 3.83
C ARG A 385 -18.99 1.02 5.06
N THR A 386 -18.84 0.43 6.24
CA THR A 386 -18.70 1.17 7.51
C THR A 386 -17.44 2.05 7.52
N LYS A 387 -16.32 1.50 7.11
CA LYS A 387 -15.05 2.25 7.00
C LYS A 387 -15.14 3.37 5.98
N SER A 388 -15.76 3.13 4.83
CA SER A 388 -15.95 4.14 3.78
C SER A 388 -16.81 5.30 4.26
N ALA A 389 -17.89 5.03 4.98
CA ALA A 389 -18.72 6.08 5.59
C ALA A 389 -17.92 6.91 6.61
N TYR A 390 -17.07 6.26 7.41
CA TYR A 390 -16.15 6.92 8.34
C TYR A 390 -15.19 7.87 7.61
N ILE A 391 -14.57 7.41 6.53
CA ILE A 391 -13.66 8.20 5.70
C ILE A 391 -14.37 9.45 5.17
N ARG A 392 -15.57 9.32 4.64
CA ARG A 392 -16.36 10.46 4.16
C ARG A 392 -16.73 11.43 5.28
N ARG A 393 -17.20 10.91 6.41
CA ARG A 393 -17.65 11.75 7.54
C ARG A 393 -16.53 12.61 8.10
N LEU A 394 -15.31 12.09 8.17
CA LEU A 394 -14.16 12.82 8.69
C LEU A 394 -13.42 13.63 7.62
N GLY A 395 -13.81 13.57 6.37
CA GLY A 395 -13.12 14.26 5.29
C GLY A 395 -11.72 13.76 5.04
N LEU A 396 -11.47 12.44 5.23
CA LEU A 396 -10.17 11.83 5.01
C LEU A 396 -9.86 11.69 3.52
N GLY A 397 -8.60 11.42 3.21
CA GLY A 397 -8.10 11.39 1.83
C GLY A 397 -8.57 10.21 0.99
N GLY A 398 -8.94 9.10 1.61
CA GLY A 398 -9.39 7.92 0.90
C GLY A 398 -8.98 6.62 1.57
N ALA A 399 -8.85 5.56 0.78
CA ALA A 399 -8.50 4.22 1.23
C ALA A 399 -7.37 3.62 0.40
N MET A 400 -6.51 2.84 1.02
CA MET A 400 -5.47 2.04 0.40
C MET A 400 -5.66 0.58 0.78
N PHE A 401 -5.34 -0.33 -0.12
CA PHE A 401 -5.56 -1.77 0.09
C PHE A 401 -4.25 -2.55 0.05
N TRP A 402 -4.09 -3.48 0.97
CA TRP A 402 -3.09 -4.51 0.94
C TRP A 402 -3.78 -5.88 0.94
N SER A 403 -3.65 -6.67 -0.11
CA SER A 403 -3.22 -6.29 -1.45
C SER A 403 -4.29 -6.73 -2.46
N LEU A 404 -4.24 -6.18 -3.65
CA LEU A 404 -5.30 -6.37 -4.66
C LEU A 404 -5.52 -7.82 -5.07
N ASP A 405 -4.49 -8.66 -4.98
CA ASP A 405 -4.59 -10.09 -5.28
C ASP A 405 -5.41 -10.90 -4.25
N GLY A 406 -5.73 -10.29 -3.12
CA GLY A 406 -6.61 -10.88 -2.10
C GLY A 406 -8.10 -10.77 -2.39
N ASP A 407 -8.50 -9.89 -3.29
CA ASP A 407 -9.90 -9.69 -3.65
C ASP A 407 -10.44 -10.83 -4.54
N THR A 408 -11.77 -10.91 -4.65
CA THR A 408 -12.42 -11.87 -5.54
C THR A 408 -12.16 -11.53 -7.01
N PRO A 409 -12.30 -12.52 -7.93
CA PRO A 409 -12.10 -12.26 -9.35
C PRO A 409 -12.97 -11.17 -9.96
N ASP A 410 -14.13 -10.87 -9.35
CA ASP A 410 -15.04 -9.79 -9.75
C ASP A 410 -14.85 -8.49 -8.97
N GLY A 411 -13.86 -8.42 -8.08
CA GLY A 411 -13.52 -7.21 -7.34
C GLY A 411 -14.54 -6.81 -6.29
N GLU A 412 -15.06 -7.75 -5.52
CA GLU A 412 -16.12 -7.52 -4.54
C GLU A 412 -15.76 -6.48 -3.48
N LEU A 413 -14.56 -6.59 -2.88
CA LEU A 413 -14.11 -5.63 -1.86
C LEU A 413 -13.85 -4.25 -2.47
N MET A 414 -13.19 -4.21 -3.63
CA MET A 414 -12.94 -2.95 -4.32
C MET A 414 -14.26 -2.24 -4.67
N THR A 415 -15.25 -2.98 -5.13
CA THR A 415 -16.58 -2.43 -5.43
C THR A 415 -17.24 -1.85 -4.18
N ALA A 416 -17.16 -2.55 -3.04
CA ALA A 416 -17.76 -2.06 -1.79
C ALA A 416 -17.13 -0.73 -1.36
N VAL A 417 -15.82 -0.59 -1.45
CA VAL A 417 -15.12 0.65 -1.09
C VAL A 417 -15.44 1.76 -2.09
N ASP A 418 -15.39 1.47 -3.38
CA ASP A 418 -15.70 2.47 -4.42
C ASP A 418 -17.10 3.05 -4.24
N ARG A 419 -18.09 2.21 -4.06
CA ARG A 419 -19.47 2.64 -3.76
C ARG A 419 -19.57 3.41 -2.46
N GLY A 420 -18.94 2.90 -1.40
CA GLY A 420 -18.95 3.53 -0.09
C GLY A 420 -18.33 4.92 -0.09
N LEU A 421 -17.21 5.11 -0.78
CA LEU A 421 -16.55 6.42 -0.91
C LEU A 421 -17.39 7.40 -1.76
N LYS A 422 -18.18 6.91 -2.70
CA LYS A 422 -19.11 7.71 -3.50
C LYS A 422 -20.47 7.96 -2.78
N GLY A 423 -20.68 7.36 -1.62
CA GLY A 423 -21.93 7.47 -0.87
C GLY A 423 -23.10 6.68 -1.44
N ARG A 424 -22.82 5.55 -2.10
CA ARG A 424 -23.81 4.69 -2.75
C ARG A 424 -23.97 3.34 -2.05
#